data_7be626e2587bed8ade08e7c3dc718b65
#
_entry.id   7be626e2587bed8ade08e7c3dc718b65
#
_cell.length_a   1.000
_cell.length_b   1.000
_cell.length_c   1.000
_cell.angle_alpha   90.00
_cell.angle_beta   90.00
_cell.angle_gamma   90.00
#
_symmetry.space_group_name_H-M   'P 1'
#
loop_
_entity.id
_entity.type
_entity.pdbx_description
1 polymer ?
#
loop_
_entity_poly.entity_id
_entity_poly.type
_entity_poly.pdbx_seq_one_letter_code
_entity_poly.pdbx_strand_id
1 'polypeptide(L)'
;VPAIENPDKANGYFAPYTLEFSVIGGTATIGMVVENANSNWTAVDNFTLQYLGKADAATVRSMLEQNIKDAEAKYAEYTGANERFSVSGQQKYEETIKAAKDAVANEQLDDETLMGFITTVQLRMDSLAMDISAYKTLAQKSAELEEAYAGTEYEEVGLPLYEDYLDLLADGLAQRTFNPNEVDSIQPRADRILKQAVLESLQSEDGLRTVTGLFTNMDFSNGTNGWTLTGKGDLKHDNTGVAELWNAKGGDGEVSQELNGLPSGSYKITMQGFYSPSSNNSNSWQQSWGCLLYTSDAADDK
;
A
#
# COMPACT_ATOMS: atom_id res chain seq x y z
N VAL A 1 20.24 22.22 -12.95
CA VAL A 1 21.00 21.58 -14.05
C VAL A 1 21.15 22.62 -15.17
N PRO A 2 22.37 22.94 -15.62
CA PRO A 2 22.52 23.89 -16.72
C PRO A 2 21.87 23.35 -18.00
N ALA A 3 21.14 24.22 -18.70
CA ALA A 3 20.58 23.87 -20.00
C ALA A 3 21.69 23.77 -21.02
N ILE A 4 21.70 22.71 -21.83
CA ILE A 4 22.64 22.54 -22.94
C ILE A 4 22.08 23.30 -24.13
N GLU A 5 22.73 24.39 -24.50
CA GLU A 5 22.37 25.11 -25.69
C GLU A 5 22.96 24.43 -26.96
N ASN A 6 22.28 24.63 -28.09
CA ASN A 6 22.70 24.03 -29.37
C ASN A 6 24.15 24.41 -29.71
N PRO A 7 25.03 23.43 -29.98
CA PRO A 7 26.41 23.73 -30.35
C PRO A 7 26.46 24.48 -31.69
N ASP A 8 27.44 25.37 -31.83
CA ASP A 8 27.70 26.06 -33.07
C ASP A 8 28.02 25.02 -34.17
N LYS A 9 27.22 25.00 -35.22
CA LYS A 9 27.36 24.05 -36.34
C LYS A 9 28.73 24.14 -37.04
N ALA A 10 29.48 25.23 -36.83
CA ALA A 10 30.80 25.41 -37.41
C ALA A 10 31.88 24.50 -36.81
N ASN A 11 31.71 24.01 -35.58
CA ASN A 11 32.68 23.20 -34.84
C ASN A 11 32.33 21.72 -34.72
N GLY A 12 31.36 21.23 -35.49
CA GLY A 12 30.85 19.86 -35.38
C GLY A 12 29.71 19.75 -34.35
N TYR A 13 29.12 18.59 -34.31
CA TYR A 13 27.90 18.36 -33.48
C TYR A 13 28.19 18.13 -31.99
N PHE A 14 29.46 17.95 -31.61
CA PHE A 14 29.84 17.70 -30.21
C PHE A 14 30.52 18.94 -29.62
N ALA A 15 29.95 19.41 -28.50
CA ALA A 15 30.55 20.44 -27.69
C ALA A 15 30.96 19.87 -26.32
N PRO A 16 32.09 20.29 -25.74
CA PRO A 16 32.45 19.89 -24.39
C PRO A 16 31.59 20.64 -23.38
N TYR A 17 31.01 19.87 -22.45
CA TYR A 17 30.29 20.41 -21.30
C TYR A 17 31.01 19.96 -20.04
N THR A 18 31.30 20.91 -19.18
CA THR A 18 31.93 20.65 -17.90
C THR A 18 30.97 21.04 -16.79
N LEU A 19 30.77 20.14 -15.84
CA LEU A 19 30.00 20.39 -14.62
C LEU A 19 30.87 20.01 -13.43
N GLU A 20 31.10 20.97 -12.55
CA GLU A 20 31.71 20.71 -11.24
C GLU A 20 30.58 20.43 -10.22
N PHE A 21 30.72 19.37 -9.46
CA PHE A 21 29.78 18.99 -8.44
C PHE A 21 30.48 18.34 -7.25
N SER A 22 29.84 18.40 -6.11
CA SER A 22 30.35 17.73 -4.90
C SER A 22 29.48 16.53 -4.56
N VAL A 23 30.08 15.43 -4.13
CA VAL A 23 29.42 14.21 -3.72
C VAL A 23 29.37 14.14 -2.21
N ILE A 24 28.18 13.92 -1.68
CA ILE A 24 27.91 13.69 -0.27
C ILE A 24 27.28 12.32 -0.14
N GLY A 25 27.79 11.50 0.77
CA GLY A 25 27.24 10.14 0.96
C GLY A 25 27.73 9.08 -0.03
N GLY A 26 28.77 9.39 -0.83
CA GLY A 26 29.50 8.40 -1.64
C GLY A 26 28.82 7.99 -2.95
N THR A 27 27.69 8.58 -3.34
CA THR A 27 26.99 8.23 -4.57
C THR A 27 26.64 9.49 -5.37
N ALA A 28 26.87 9.45 -6.69
CA ALA A 28 26.38 10.45 -7.62
C ALA A 28 25.75 9.78 -8.83
N THR A 29 24.59 10.27 -9.26
CA THR A 29 23.97 9.86 -10.52
C THR A 29 24.31 10.88 -11.58
N ILE A 30 25.01 10.43 -12.61
CA ILE A 30 25.41 11.27 -13.74
C ILE A 30 24.62 10.81 -14.95
N GLY A 31 23.96 11.75 -15.61
CA GLY A 31 23.12 11.43 -16.75
C GLY A 31 22.68 12.67 -17.50
N MET A 32 21.86 12.46 -18.50
CA MET A 32 21.24 13.51 -19.28
C MET A 32 19.74 13.29 -19.32
N VAL A 33 18.99 14.36 -19.17
CA VAL A 33 17.54 14.37 -19.31
C VAL A 33 17.17 15.16 -20.56
N VAL A 34 16.35 14.60 -21.41
CA VAL A 34 15.78 15.27 -22.58
C VAL A 34 14.30 15.47 -22.31
N GLU A 35 13.90 16.72 -22.18
CA GLU A 35 12.49 17.09 -21.99
C GLU A 35 11.88 17.55 -23.33
N ASN A 36 10.59 17.22 -23.52
CA ASN A 36 9.82 17.63 -24.71
C ASN A 36 10.44 17.20 -26.06
N ALA A 37 10.95 15.97 -26.13
CA ALA A 37 11.59 15.42 -27.33
C ALA A 37 10.56 15.09 -28.43
N ASN A 38 10.09 16.06 -29.15
CA ASN A 38 9.31 15.86 -30.38
C ASN A 38 10.27 15.58 -31.55
N SER A 39 10.55 14.29 -31.81
CA SER A 39 11.39 13.82 -32.92
C SER A 39 12.88 14.28 -32.89
N ASN A 40 13.37 14.72 -31.73
CA ASN A 40 14.77 15.06 -31.51
C ASN A 40 15.55 13.90 -30.93
N TRP A 41 16.80 13.81 -31.29
CA TRP A 41 17.73 12.84 -30.73
C TRP A 41 18.92 13.57 -30.13
N THR A 42 19.54 12.96 -29.12
CA THR A 42 20.72 13.52 -28.46
C THR A 42 21.78 12.43 -28.38
N ALA A 43 23.01 12.78 -28.67
CA ALA A 43 24.15 11.90 -28.51
C ALA A 43 25.14 12.50 -27.53
N VAL A 44 25.71 11.67 -26.70
CA VAL A 44 26.78 12.00 -25.77
C VAL A 44 27.89 10.97 -25.87
N ASP A 45 29.11 11.42 -25.66
CA ASP A 45 30.30 10.58 -25.72
C ASP A 45 31.37 11.14 -24.77
N ASN A 46 32.39 10.33 -24.51
CA ASN A 46 33.62 10.70 -23.79
C ASN A 46 33.39 11.29 -22.38
N PHE A 47 32.55 10.64 -21.57
CA PHE A 47 32.46 11.03 -20.17
C PHE A 47 33.80 10.86 -19.46
N THR A 48 34.27 11.95 -18.84
CA THR A 48 35.43 11.93 -17.96
C THR A 48 35.02 12.40 -16.57
N LEU A 49 35.52 11.74 -15.54
CA LEU A 49 35.33 12.14 -14.16
C LEU A 49 36.70 12.44 -13.55
N GLN A 50 36.88 13.66 -13.01
CA GLN A 50 38.09 14.07 -12.36
C GLN A 50 37.82 14.40 -10.90
N TYR A 51 38.58 13.80 -9.99
CA TYR A 51 38.52 14.15 -8.59
C TYR A 51 39.32 15.42 -8.34
N LEU A 52 38.65 16.47 -7.87
CA LEU A 52 39.26 17.80 -7.64
C LEU A 52 39.78 17.96 -6.21
N GLY A 53 39.51 16.97 -5.32
CA GLY A 53 39.93 17.03 -3.93
C GLY A 53 38.75 17.09 -2.97
N LYS A 54 39.04 17.10 -1.65
CA LYS A 54 38.05 17.23 -0.58
C LYS A 54 37.49 18.67 -0.59
N ALA A 55 36.18 18.81 -0.50
CA ALA A 55 35.54 20.09 -0.31
C ALA A 55 35.95 20.68 1.06
N ASP A 56 36.24 21.97 1.11
CA ASP A 56 36.51 22.67 2.36
C ASP A 56 35.22 23.01 3.12
N ALA A 57 35.35 23.36 4.39
CA ALA A 57 34.21 23.68 5.25
C ALA A 57 33.38 24.87 4.71
N ALA A 58 33.97 25.84 4.03
CA ALA A 58 33.24 26.96 3.45
C ALA A 58 32.37 26.53 2.28
N THR A 59 32.89 25.67 1.41
CA THR A 59 32.15 25.05 0.30
C THR A 59 30.99 24.20 0.84
N VAL A 60 31.25 23.33 1.81
CA VAL A 60 30.20 22.48 2.40
C VAL A 60 29.12 23.32 3.09
N ARG A 61 29.51 24.42 3.75
CA ARG A 61 28.56 25.37 4.37
C ARG A 61 27.62 25.98 3.32
N SER A 62 28.15 26.44 2.19
CA SER A 62 27.33 26.97 1.10
C SER A 62 26.37 25.90 0.51
N MET A 63 26.82 24.65 0.48
CA MET A 63 25.98 23.54 0.04
C MET A 63 24.86 23.26 1.04
N LEU A 64 25.14 23.32 2.34
CA LEU A 64 24.11 23.18 3.37
C LEU A 64 23.07 24.32 3.29
N GLU A 65 23.52 25.56 3.09
CA GLU A 65 22.63 26.70 2.87
C GLU A 65 21.68 26.48 1.69
N GLN A 66 22.22 25.98 0.56
CA GLN A 66 21.38 25.68 -0.61
C GLN A 66 20.42 24.52 -0.32
N ASN A 67 20.89 23.47 0.32
CA ASN A 67 20.07 22.31 0.69
C ASN A 67 18.91 22.71 1.63
N ILE A 68 19.14 23.63 2.58
CA ILE A 68 18.07 24.19 3.43
C ILE A 68 17.06 24.96 2.58
N LYS A 69 17.52 25.83 1.66
CA LYS A 69 16.62 26.60 0.78
C LYS A 69 15.75 25.68 -0.09
N ASP A 70 16.35 24.63 -0.65
CA ASP A 70 15.64 23.66 -1.48
C ASP A 70 14.60 22.90 -0.65
N ALA A 71 14.96 22.49 0.58
CA ALA A 71 14.04 21.83 1.52
C ALA A 71 12.87 22.74 1.93
N GLU A 72 13.13 24.03 2.22
CA GLU A 72 12.09 25.02 2.55
C GLU A 72 11.17 25.28 1.36
N ALA A 73 11.72 25.40 0.16
CA ALA A 73 10.94 25.56 -1.08
C ALA A 73 10.03 24.36 -1.32
N LYS A 74 10.55 23.14 -1.14
CA LYS A 74 9.76 21.90 -1.30
C LYS A 74 8.70 21.75 -0.24
N TYR A 75 8.98 22.10 1.01
CA TYR A 75 8.00 22.13 2.07
C TYR A 75 6.87 23.14 1.80
N ALA A 76 7.22 24.33 1.29
CA ALA A 76 6.24 25.33 0.86
C ALA A 76 5.36 24.84 -0.29
N GLU A 77 5.92 24.07 -1.23
CA GLU A 77 5.16 23.41 -2.30
C GLU A 77 4.14 22.43 -1.72
N TYR A 78 4.53 21.56 -0.77
CA TYR A 78 3.64 20.60 -0.13
C TYR A 78 2.50 21.30 0.63
N THR A 79 2.82 22.32 1.41
CA THR A 79 1.81 23.08 2.17
C THR A 79 0.90 23.91 1.26
N GLY A 80 1.45 24.48 0.17
CA GLY A 80 0.69 25.20 -0.85
C GLY A 80 -0.26 24.32 -1.65
N ALA A 81 0.09 23.04 -1.85
CA ALA A 81 -0.76 22.03 -2.45
C ALA A 81 -1.75 21.38 -1.47
N ASN A 82 -1.79 21.82 -0.21
CA ASN A 82 -2.58 21.24 0.88
C ASN A 82 -2.31 19.74 1.10
N GLU A 83 -1.08 19.30 0.86
CA GLU A 83 -0.68 17.93 1.15
C GLU A 83 -0.76 17.66 2.66
N ARG A 84 -1.23 16.47 3.01
CA ARG A 84 -1.34 16.06 4.41
C ARG A 84 -0.16 15.18 4.80
N PHE A 85 0.36 15.41 5.98
CA PHE A 85 1.40 14.64 6.63
C PHE A 85 1.23 14.72 8.15
N SER A 86 1.87 13.82 8.89
CA SER A 86 1.70 13.74 10.34
C SER A 86 2.20 15.01 11.05
N VAL A 87 1.60 15.33 12.19
CA VAL A 87 2.11 16.38 13.09
C VAL A 87 3.54 16.09 13.52
N SER A 88 3.84 14.81 13.80
CA SER A 88 5.20 14.39 14.15
C SER A 88 6.20 14.60 13.00
N GLY A 89 5.79 14.33 11.75
CA GLY A 89 6.61 14.58 10.56
C GLY A 89 6.93 16.07 10.40
N GLN A 90 5.94 16.91 10.59
CA GLN A 90 6.10 18.37 10.56
C GLN A 90 7.09 18.84 11.65
N GLN A 91 6.88 18.44 12.90
CA GLN A 91 7.76 18.84 14.01
C GLN A 91 9.21 18.44 13.76
N LYS A 92 9.44 17.19 13.33
CA LYS A 92 10.78 16.71 13.00
C LYS A 92 11.42 17.46 11.84
N TYR A 93 10.62 17.90 10.84
CA TYR A 93 11.11 18.74 9.76
C TYR A 93 11.57 20.10 10.31
N GLU A 94 10.73 20.79 11.10
CA GLU A 94 11.02 22.09 11.68
C GLU A 94 12.26 22.06 12.57
N GLU A 95 12.39 21.03 13.42
CA GLU A 95 13.57 20.79 14.26
C GLU A 95 14.84 20.57 13.43
N THR A 96 14.74 19.80 12.35
CA THR A 96 15.87 19.49 11.46
C THR A 96 16.35 20.76 10.74
N ILE A 97 15.43 21.53 10.18
CA ILE A 97 15.77 22.79 9.49
C ILE A 97 16.37 23.80 10.46
N LYS A 98 15.82 23.92 11.66
CA LYS A 98 16.38 24.77 12.70
C LYS A 98 17.82 24.37 13.05
N ALA A 99 18.06 23.11 13.32
CA ALA A 99 19.40 22.58 13.64
C ALA A 99 20.40 22.80 12.50
N ALA A 100 19.96 22.61 11.24
CA ALA A 100 20.79 22.86 10.08
C ALA A 100 21.14 24.36 9.93
N LYS A 101 20.22 25.28 10.17
CA LYS A 101 20.46 26.73 10.19
C LYS A 101 21.44 27.14 11.31
N ASP A 102 21.26 26.57 12.49
CA ASP A 102 22.18 26.81 13.61
C ASP A 102 23.60 26.32 13.28
N ALA A 103 23.71 25.17 12.55
CA ALA A 103 24.99 24.65 12.07
C ALA A 103 25.64 25.56 11.01
N VAL A 104 24.88 26.09 10.09
CA VAL A 104 25.38 27.11 9.12
C VAL A 104 25.97 28.31 9.84
N ALA A 105 25.32 28.80 10.88
CA ALA A 105 25.75 29.98 11.63
C ALA A 105 26.98 29.69 12.53
N ASN A 106 27.30 28.43 12.81
CA ASN A 106 28.44 28.07 13.64
C ASN A 106 29.72 27.89 12.80
N GLU A 107 30.58 28.88 12.78
CA GLU A 107 31.84 28.91 12.03
C GLU A 107 32.88 27.88 12.50
N GLN A 108 32.70 27.30 13.70
CA GLN A 108 33.65 26.31 14.27
C GLN A 108 33.42 24.87 13.79
N LEU A 109 32.32 24.62 13.08
CA LEU A 109 32.04 23.28 12.57
C LEU A 109 32.90 22.93 11.37
N ASP A 110 33.42 21.70 11.41
CA ASP A 110 34.20 21.12 10.32
C ASP A 110 33.30 20.66 9.14
N ASP A 111 33.96 20.33 8.04
CA ASP A 111 33.27 19.86 6.83
C ASP A 111 32.50 18.58 7.02
N GLU A 112 32.99 17.63 7.83
CA GLU A 112 32.34 16.36 8.08
C GLU A 112 31.03 16.53 8.87
N THR A 113 31.04 17.37 9.89
CA THR A 113 29.84 17.71 10.65
C THR A 113 28.80 18.39 9.79
N LEU A 114 29.20 19.37 8.94
CA LEU A 114 28.30 20.07 8.03
C LEU A 114 27.68 19.11 6.98
N MET A 115 28.47 18.16 6.46
CA MET A 115 27.95 17.11 5.57
C MET A 115 26.89 16.24 6.24
N GLY A 116 27.07 15.95 7.54
CA GLY A 116 26.09 15.22 8.34
C GLY A 116 24.73 15.93 8.38
N PHE A 117 24.73 17.28 8.48
CA PHE A 117 23.48 18.06 8.41
C PHE A 117 22.82 18.01 7.05
N ILE A 118 23.59 18.09 5.94
CA ILE A 118 23.04 17.96 4.59
C ILE A 118 22.32 16.61 4.44
N THR A 119 22.99 15.52 4.82
CA THR A 119 22.39 14.18 4.79
C THR A 119 21.13 14.11 5.64
N THR A 120 21.14 14.71 6.84
CA THR A 120 19.99 14.70 7.75
C THR A 120 18.79 15.47 7.16
N VAL A 121 19.02 16.63 6.51
CA VAL A 121 17.96 17.38 5.84
C VAL A 121 17.37 16.58 4.68
N GLN A 122 18.20 15.94 3.85
CA GLN A 122 17.73 15.09 2.75
C GLN A 122 16.86 13.93 3.25
N LEU A 123 17.35 13.15 4.22
CA LEU A 123 16.59 12.06 4.83
C LEU A 123 15.27 12.53 5.45
N ARG A 124 15.26 13.76 5.99
CA ARG A 124 14.04 14.32 6.55
C ARG A 124 13.02 14.65 5.46
N MET A 125 13.47 15.18 4.33
CA MET A 125 12.60 15.47 3.20
C MET A 125 12.03 14.19 2.58
N ASP A 126 12.85 13.15 2.44
CA ASP A 126 12.39 11.84 1.97
C ASP A 126 11.34 11.24 2.92
N SER A 127 11.58 11.33 4.24
CA SER A 127 10.62 10.88 5.25
C SER A 127 9.30 11.65 5.17
N LEU A 128 9.34 12.95 4.92
CA LEU A 128 8.14 13.76 4.76
C LEU A 128 7.37 13.40 3.49
N ALA A 129 8.05 13.11 2.38
CA ALA A 129 7.43 12.65 1.14
C ALA A 129 6.74 11.28 1.32
N MET A 130 7.37 10.36 2.07
CA MET A 130 6.75 9.07 2.42
C MET A 130 5.52 9.26 3.32
N ASP A 131 5.59 10.17 4.28
CA ASP A 131 4.48 10.51 5.16
C ASP A 131 3.27 11.04 4.36
N ILE A 132 3.51 11.95 3.41
CA ILE A 132 2.48 12.44 2.48
C ILE A 132 1.85 11.31 1.67
N SER A 133 2.66 10.41 1.14
CA SER A 133 2.17 9.23 0.40
C SER A 133 1.29 8.34 1.28
N ALA A 134 1.69 8.10 2.53
CA ALA A 134 0.90 7.32 3.48
C ALA A 134 -0.44 7.99 3.80
N TYR A 135 -0.47 9.32 3.97
CA TYR A 135 -1.72 10.05 4.20
C TYR A 135 -2.67 10.06 3.01
N LYS A 136 -2.15 10.05 1.78
CA LYS A 136 -2.96 9.85 0.57
C LYS A 136 -3.60 8.45 0.56
N THR A 137 -2.80 7.44 0.87
CA THR A 137 -3.30 6.06 0.98
C THR A 137 -4.32 5.91 2.12
N LEU A 138 -4.06 6.51 3.28
CA LEU A 138 -5.01 6.53 4.39
C LEU A 138 -6.36 7.13 3.97
N ALA A 139 -6.34 8.30 3.32
CA ALA A 139 -7.56 8.97 2.86
C ALA A 139 -8.35 8.12 1.86
N GLN A 140 -7.65 7.49 0.92
CA GLN A 140 -8.27 6.60 -0.05
C GLN A 140 -8.87 5.37 0.63
N LYS A 141 -8.10 4.69 1.50
CA LYS A 141 -8.55 3.47 2.18
C LYS A 141 -9.69 3.74 3.16
N SER A 142 -9.65 4.84 3.90
CA SER A 142 -10.77 5.24 4.76
C SER A 142 -12.06 5.39 3.95
N ALA A 143 -12.02 6.12 2.84
CA ALA A 143 -13.19 6.29 1.97
C ALA A 143 -13.69 4.97 1.35
N GLU A 144 -12.76 4.10 0.88
CA GLU A 144 -13.11 2.78 0.34
C GLU A 144 -13.80 1.89 1.39
N LEU A 145 -13.34 1.92 2.65
CA LEU A 145 -13.93 1.13 3.74
C LEU A 145 -15.30 1.67 4.16
N GLU A 146 -15.45 2.99 4.24
CA GLU A 146 -16.73 3.64 4.52
C GLU A 146 -17.76 3.34 3.42
N GLU A 147 -17.37 3.46 2.14
CA GLU A 147 -18.25 3.12 1.00
C GLU A 147 -18.63 1.63 0.98
N ALA A 148 -17.68 0.74 1.30
CA ALA A 148 -17.93 -0.70 1.37
C ALA A 148 -18.84 -1.10 2.53
N TYR A 149 -18.89 -0.32 3.61
CA TYR A 149 -19.77 -0.54 4.75
C TYR A 149 -21.17 0.05 4.52
N ALA A 150 -21.25 1.20 3.88
CA ALA A 150 -22.48 1.93 3.63
C ALA A 150 -23.47 1.12 2.77
N GLY A 151 -24.73 1.11 3.16
CA GLY A 151 -25.81 0.39 2.45
C GLY A 151 -25.76 -1.14 2.59
N THR A 152 -24.88 -1.67 3.42
CA THR A 152 -24.86 -3.09 3.76
C THR A 152 -25.84 -3.42 4.88
N GLU A 153 -26.18 -4.71 5.01
CA GLU A 153 -26.95 -5.22 6.17
C GLU A 153 -26.25 -4.92 7.52
N TYR A 154 -24.96 -4.74 7.50
CA TYR A 154 -24.16 -4.44 8.69
C TYR A 154 -24.33 -2.99 9.17
N GLU A 155 -24.49 -2.02 8.24
CA GLU A 155 -24.81 -0.63 8.59
C GLU A 155 -26.21 -0.54 9.24
N GLU A 156 -27.22 -1.26 8.67
CA GLU A 156 -28.59 -1.26 9.21
C GLU A 156 -28.65 -1.79 10.65
N VAL A 157 -27.80 -2.74 10.98
CA VAL A 157 -27.69 -3.36 12.30
C VAL A 157 -26.86 -2.51 13.25
N GLY A 158 -25.85 -1.84 12.74
CA GLY A 158 -24.77 -1.20 13.48
C GLY A 158 -23.75 -2.19 14.02
N LEU A 159 -22.49 -1.98 13.70
CA LEU A 159 -21.36 -2.76 14.20
C LEU A 159 -20.39 -1.85 14.96
N PRO A 160 -20.63 -1.53 16.24
CA PRO A 160 -19.88 -0.52 16.98
C PRO A 160 -18.36 -0.69 16.89
N LEU A 161 -17.86 -1.92 17.01
CA LEU A 161 -16.42 -2.17 16.93
C LEU A 161 -15.82 -1.82 15.58
N TYR A 162 -16.58 -1.98 14.48
CA TYR A 162 -16.12 -1.63 13.14
C TYR A 162 -16.27 -0.12 12.87
N GLU A 163 -17.36 0.46 13.32
CA GLU A 163 -17.62 1.91 13.25
C GLU A 163 -16.56 2.69 14.02
N ASP A 164 -16.22 2.27 15.24
CA ASP A 164 -15.11 2.83 16.02
C ASP A 164 -13.78 2.79 15.25
N TYR A 165 -13.56 1.75 14.45
CA TYR A 165 -12.35 1.66 13.62
C TYR A 165 -12.37 2.63 12.43
N LEU A 166 -13.53 2.79 11.77
CA LEU A 166 -13.68 3.80 10.71
C LEU A 166 -13.47 5.21 11.26
N ASP A 167 -14.06 5.51 12.41
CA ASP A 167 -13.88 6.79 13.11
C ASP A 167 -12.41 7.03 13.49
N LEU A 168 -11.70 5.98 13.94
CA LEU A 168 -10.27 6.08 14.25
C LEU A 168 -9.44 6.47 13.01
N LEU A 169 -9.74 5.92 11.83
CA LEU A 169 -9.06 6.28 10.59
C LEU A 169 -9.38 7.72 10.17
N ALA A 170 -10.65 8.11 10.24
CA ALA A 170 -11.11 9.47 9.93
C ALA A 170 -10.48 10.51 10.86
N ASP A 171 -10.47 10.25 12.16
CA ASP A 171 -9.82 11.08 13.17
C ASP A 171 -8.30 11.16 12.97
N GLY A 172 -7.66 10.04 12.71
CA GLY A 172 -6.24 9.98 12.40
C GLY A 172 -5.86 10.82 11.19
N LEU A 173 -6.72 10.84 10.17
CA LEU A 173 -6.58 11.65 8.97
C LEU A 173 -6.83 13.15 9.30
N ALA A 174 -7.91 13.47 10.02
CA ALA A 174 -8.30 14.84 10.33
C ALA A 174 -7.31 15.54 11.26
N GLN A 175 -6.88 14.85 12.32
CA GLN A 175 -5.96 15.36 13.35
C GLN A 175 -4.49 15.16 12.98
N ARG A 176 -4.20 14.46 11.88
CA ARG A 176 -2.85 14.16 11.39
C ARG A 176 -2.01 13.38 12.42
N THR A 177 -2.67 12.47 13.14
CA THR A 177 -2.07 11.63 14.20
C THR A 177 -1.82 10.19 13.78
N PHE A 178 -2.29 9.79 12.59
CA PHE A 178 -2.07 8.43 12.06
C PHE A 178 -0.57 8.15 11.90
N ASN A 179 -0.16 6.94 12.27
CA ASN A 179 1.21 6.50 12.08
C ASN A 179 1.44 6.05 10.63
N PRO A 180 2.26 6.77 9.83
CA PRO A 180 2.48 6.43 8.43
C PRO A 180 3.00 5.01 8.17
N ASN A 181 3.71 4.43 9.13
CA ASN A 181 4.24 3.06 9.02
C ASN A 181 3.16 1.96 9.14
N GLU A 182 1.94 2.33 9.50
CA GLU A 182 0.82 1.39 9.66
C GLU A 182 -0.12 1.37 8.45
N VAL A 183 0.17 2.17 7.41
CA VAL A 183 -0.73 2.32 6.26
C VAL A 183 -1.04 1.01 5.55
N ASP A 184 -0.07 0.12 5.42
CA ASP A 184 -0.25 -1.19 4.77
C ASP A 184 -1.09 -2.17 5.62
N SER A 185 -1.25 -1.88 6.91
CA SER A 185 -2.04 -2.71 7.84
C SER A 185 -3.52 -2.33 7.89
N ILE A 186 -3.94 -1.24 7.24
CA ILE A 186 -5.32 -0.73 7.30
C ILE A 186 -6.31 -1.80 6.84
N GLN A 187 -6.15 -2.33 5.63
CA GLN A 187 -7.08 -3.33 5.08
C GLN A 187 -7.10 -4.64 5.88
N PRO A 188 -5.96 -5.28 6.17
CA PRO A 188 -5.96 -6.50 6.99
C PRO A 188 -6.57 -6.31 8.38
N ARG A 189 -6.41 -5.13 8.96
CA ARG A 189 -6.99 -4.78 10.26
C ARG A 189 -8.50 -4.57 10.16
N ALA A 190 -8.98 -3.87 9.12
CA ALA A 190 -10.39 -3.69 8.85
C ALA A 190 -11.11 -5.04 8.69
N ASP A 191 -10.57 -5.93 7.85
CA ASP A 191 -11.15 -7.25 7.59
C ASP A 191 -11.28 -8.08 8.88
N ARG A 192 -10.25 -8.04 9.72
CA ARG A 192 -10.26 -8.74 11.02
C ARG A 192 -11.29 -8.16 11.99
N ILE A 193 -11.35 -6.82 12.09
CA ILE A 193 -12.29 -6.12 12.98
C ILE A 193 -13.73 -6.33 12.51
N LEU A 194 -13.98 -6.22 11.20
CA LEU A 194 -15.31 -6.48 10.64
C LEU A 194 -15.78 -7.90 10.98
N LYS A 195 -14.92 -8.89 10.76
CA LYS A 195 -15.24 -10.29 11.12
C LYS A 195 -15.56 -10.44 12.60
N GLN A 196 -14.77 -9.83 13.47
CA GLN A 196 -15.01 -9.87 14.92
C GLN A 196 -16.31 -9.16 15.29
N ALA A 197 -16.59 -7.97 14.76
CA ALA A 197 -17.79 -7.20 15.01
C ALA A 197 -19.06 -7.96 14.58
N VAL A 198 -19.02 -8.63 13.42
CA VAL A 198 -20.10 -9.49 12.95
C VAL A 198 -20.34 -10.65 13.92
N LEU A 199 -19.28 -11.33 14.37
CA LEU A 199 -19.40 -12.43 15.33
C LEU A 199 -19.97 -11.96 16.68
N GLU A 200 -19.55 -10.79 17.18
CA GLU A 200 -20.08 -10.20 18.41
C GLU A 200 -21.56 -9.84 18.26
N SER A 201 -21.97 -9.33 17.10
CA SER A 201 -23.37 -9.02 16.81
C SER A 201 -24.28 -10.26 16.87
N LEU A 202 -23.76 -11.42 16.49
CA LEU A 202 -24.52 -12.69 16.56
C LEU A 202 -24.78 -13.15 17.99
N GLN A 203 -23.91 -12.77 18.93
CA GLN A 203 -24.06 -13.19 20.34
C GLN A 203 -25.14 -12.39 21.08
N SER A 204 -25.51 -11.21 20.57
CA SER A 204 -26.36 -10.25 21.27
C SER A 204 -27.84 -10.28 20.84
N GLU A 205 -28.24 -11.11 19.84
CA GLU A 205 -29.59 -11.04 19.29
C GLU A 205 -30.30 -12.39 19.08
N ASP A 206 -31.59 -12.37 19.39
CA ASP A 206 -32.55 -13.43 19.01
C ASP A 206 -33.07 -13.14 17.59
N GLY A 207 -32.59 -13.85 16.57
CA GLY A 207 -33.09 -13.67 15.21
C GLY A 207 -32.23 -14.29 14.12
N LEU A 208 -32.80 -14.41 12.91
CA LEU A 208 -32.08 -14.87 11.72
C LEU A 208 -31.26 -13.71 11.16
N ARG A 209 -29.94 -13.87 11.12
CA ARG A 209 -29.03 -12.92 10.46
C ARG A 209 -28.28 -13.61 9.35
N THR A 210 -28.09 -12.88 8.28
CA THR A 210 -27.24 -13.29 7.18
C THR A 210 -25.80 -12.89 7.48
N VAL A 211 -24.93 -13.88 7.58
CA VAL A 211 -23.50 -13.69 7.93
C VAL A 211 -22.58 -14.16 6.81
N THR A 212 -22.96 -13.83 5.59
CA THR A 212 -22.22 -14.19 4.38
C THR A 212 -20.80 -13.65 4.35
N GLY A 213 -20.56 -12.49 4.96
CA GLY A 213 -19.22 -11.89 5.08
C GLY A 213 -18.21 -12.70 5.91
N LEU A 214 -18.65 -13.78 6.59
CA LEU A 214 -17.73 -14.72 7.23
C LEU A 214 -17.01 -15.65 6.25
N PHE A 215 -17.60 -15.86 5.07
CA PHE A 215 -16.96 -16.62 4.01
C PHE A 215 -15.96 -15.76 3.25
N THR A 216 -14.86 -16.34 2.88
CA THR A 216 -13.91 -15.73 1.93
C THR A 216 -14.30 -16.15 0.53
N ASN A 217 -14.47 -15.18 -0.39
CA ASN A 217 -14.68 -15.46 -1.81
C ASN A 217 -15.81 -16.47 -2.09
N MET A 218 -16.98 -16.25 -1.47
CA MET A 218 -18.08 -17.20 -1.55
C MET A 218 -18.82 -17.19 -2.89
N ASP A 219 -18.65 -16.14 -3.68
CA ASP A 219 -19.16 -16.01 -5.05
C ASP A 219 -18.12 -16.43 -6.12
N PHE A 220 -16.96 -16.88 -5.68
CA PHE A 220 -15.82 -17.26 -6.53
C PHE A 220 -15.36 -16.16 -7.50
N SER A 221 -15.64 -14.89 -7.22
CA SER A 221 -15.18 -13.75 -8.03
C SER A 221 -13.65 -13.62 -8.08
N ASN A 222 -12.96 -14.17 -7.08
CA ASN A 222 -11.49 -14.24 -7.00
C ASN A 222 -10.99 -15.69 -7.17
N GLY A 223 -11.44 -16.38 -8.20
CA GLY A 223 -11.05 -17.76 -8.48
C GLY A 223 -11.44 -18.70 -7.35
N THR A 224 -10.52 -19.55 -6.93
CA THR A 224 -10.72 -20.50 -5.83
C THR A 224 -10.06 -20.07 -4.52
N ASN A 225 -9.66 -18.82 -4.43
CA ASN A 225 -8.98 -18.28 -3.25
C ASN A 225 -9.84 -18.45 -1.98
N GLY A 226 -9.22 -18.90 -0.90
CA GLY A 226 -9.91 -19.16 0.38
C GLY A 226 -10.59 -20.54 0.48
N TRP A 227 -10.60 -21.34 -0.59
CA TRP A 227 -11.19 -22.68 -0.61
C TRP A 227 -10.10 -23.75 -0.70
N THR A 228 -10.28 -24.81 0.07
CA THR A 228 -9.35 -25.94 0.14
C THR A 228 -9.94 -27.14 -0.57
N LEU A 229 -9.15 -27.75 -1.46
CA LEU A 229 -9.46 -29.03 -2.09
C LEU A 229 -8.67 -30.14 -1.42
N THR A 230 -9.36 -31.18 -0.98
CA THR A 230 -8.75 -32.44 -0.51
C THR A 230 -9.25 -33.63 -1.33
N GLY A 231 -8.48 -34.73 -1.34
CA GLY A 231 -8.83 -35.92 -2.08
C GLY A 231 -8.47 -35.85 -3.58
N LYS A 232 -9.35 -36.36 -4.44
CA LYS A 232 -9.15 -36.43 -5.88
C LYS A 232 -10.03 -35.42 -6.61
N GLY A 233 -9.50 -34.89 -7.71
CA GLY A 233 -10.19 -33.94 -8.55
C GLY A 233 -9.43 -32.61 -8.64
N ASP A 234 -9.96 -31.74 -9.45
CA ASP A 234 -9.45 -30.38 -9.63
C ASP A 234 -10.55 -29.38 -9.29
N LEU A 235 -10.27 -28.42 -8.46
CA LEU A 235 -11.15 -27.26 -8.25
C LEU A 235 -10.84 -26.24 -9.35
N LYS A 236 -11.80 -26.02 -10.23
CA LYS A 236 -11.68 -25.08 -11.33
C LYS A 236 -12.64 -23.91 -11.12
N HIS A 237 -12.22 -22.78 -11.58
CA HIS A 237 -13.05 -21.58 -11.64
C HIS A 237 -13.17 -21.16 -13.10
N ASP A 238 -14.39 -20.88 -13.54
CA ASP A 238 -14.65 -20.26 -14.82
C ASP A 238 -14.86 -18.74 -14.69
N ASN A 239 -14.92 -18.05 -15.84
CA ASN A 239 -15.11 -16.60 -15.85
C ASN A 239 -16.53 -16.15 -15.50
N THR A 240 -17.42 -17.08 -15.12
CA THR A 240 -18.83 -16.81 -14.78
C THR A 240 -19.07 -16.73 -13.28
N GLY A 241 -18.02 -16.86 -12.45
CA GLY A 241 -18.13 -16.86 -10.98
C GLY A 241 -18.59 -18.20 -10.40
N VAL A 242 -18.41 -19.28 -11.13
CA VAL A 242 -18.76 -20.63 -10.67
C VAL A 242 -17.50 -21.44 -10.41
N ALA A 243 -17.44 -22.11 -9.27
CA ALA A 243 -16.42 -23.13 -9.00
C ALA A 243 -16.93 -24.53 -9.35
N GLU A 244 -16.11 -25.29 -10.04
CA GLU A 244 -16.39 -26.65 -10.47
C GLU A 244 -15.40 -27.62 -9.83
N LEU A 245 -15.91 -28.60 -9.10
CA LEU A 245 -15.10 -29.75 -8.69
C LEU A 245 -15.11 -30.78 -9.81
N TRP A 246 -14.03 -30.80 -10.59
CA TRP A 246 -13.87 -31.70 -11.72
C TRP A 246 -13.15 -32.98 -11.31
N ASN A 247 -13.84 -34.11 -11.32
CA ASN A 247 -13.27 -35.41 -10.98
C ASN A 247 -13.40 -36.44 -12.12
N ALA A 248 -12.64 -36.22 -13.19
CA ALA A 248 -12.70 -37.06 -14.40
C ALA A 248 -12.20 -38.51 -14.17
N LYS A 249 -11.46 -38.77 -13.10
CA LYS A 249 -10.83 -40.11 -12.85
C LYS A 249 -11.55 -40.92 -11.76
N GLY A 250 -12.64 -40.38 -11.23
CA GLY A 250 -13.37 -40.99 -10.11
C GLY A 250 -12.59 -40.93 -8.78
N GLY A 251 -13.30 -41.07 -7.69
CA GLY A 251 -12.79 -41.02 -6.33
C GLY A 251 -13.39 -39.87 -5.55
N ASP A 252 -13.13 -39.81 -4.26
CA ASP A 252 -13.69 -38.79 -3.39
C ASP A 252 -12.88 -37.49 -3.48
N GLY A 253 -13.57 -36.38 -3.61
CA GLY A 253 -13.02 -35.03 -3.54
C GLY A 253 -13.90 -34.16 -2.64
N GLU A 254 -13.26 -33.31 -1.86
CA GLU A 254 -13.92 -32.41 -0.94
C GLU A 254 -13.42 -30.98 -1.19
N VAL A 255 -14.32 -30.02 -1.24
CA VAL A 255 -14.03 -28.60 -1.28
C VAL A 255 -14.60 -27.99 -0.01
N SER A 256 -13.76 -27.37 0.79
CA SER A 256 -14.13 -26.85 2.09
C SER A 256 -13.54 -25.47 2.37
N GLN A 257 -14.20 -24.75 3.26
CA GLN A 257 -13.69 -23.55 3.89
C GLN A 257 -13.99 -23.64 5.39
N GLU A 258 -12.98 -23.37 6.20
CA GLU A 258 -13.13 -23.37 7.66
C GLU A 258 -13.56 -21.99 8.15
N LEU A 259 -14.65 -21.94 8.90
CA LEU A 259 -15.16 -20.74 9.56
C LEU A 259 -14.86 -20.81 11.05
N ASN A 260 -13.97 -19.96 11.52
CA ASN A 260 -13.49 -19.96 12.88
C ASN A 260 -14.19 -18.92 13.75
N GLY A 261 -14.43 -19.26 15.03
CA GLY A 261 -14.97 -18.35 16.04
C GLY A 261 -16.48 -18.17 15.98
N LEU A 262 -17.20 -19.04 15.26
CA LEU A 262 -18.67 -19.01 15.24
C LEU A 262 -19.24 -19.25 16.65
N PRO A 263 -20.20 -18.43 17.12
CA PRO A 263 -20.93 -18.70 18.35
C PRO A 263 -21.68 -20.03 18.29
N SER A 264 -21.86 -20.67 19.43
CA SER A 264 -22.71 -21.88 19.50
C SER A 264 -24.15 -21.56 19.11
N GLY A 265 -24.69 -22.26 18.12
CA GLY A 265 -26.02 -21.98 17.60
C GLY A 265 -26.36 -22.80 16.38
N SER A 266 -27.55 -22.57 15.83
CA SER A 266 -28.02 -23.22 14.61
C SER A 266 -27.80 -22.30 13.43
N TYR A 267 -27.12 -22.80 12.40
CA TYR A 267 -26.82 -22.06 11.19
C TYR A 267 -27.53 -22.70 9.99
N LYS A 268 -27.98 -21.87 9.06
CA LYS A 268 -28.51 -22.29 7.76
C LYS A 268 -27.57 -21.85 6.65
N ILE A 269 -27.01 -22.80 5.92
CA ILE A 269 -26.28 -22.53 4.69
C ILE A 269 -27.20 -22.73 3.47
N THR A 270 -27.11 -21.85 2.51
CA THR A 270 -27.81 -21.97 1.23
C THR A 270 -26.81 -21.79 0.10
N MET A 271 -26.77 -22.71 -0.83
CA MET A 271 -25.92 -22.64 -2.01
C MET A 271 -26.72 -23.03 -3.26
N GLN A 272 -26.26 -22.58 -4.40
CA GLN A 272 -26.77 -23.05 -5.69
C GLN A 272 -25.69 -23.94 -6.31
N GLY A 273 -26.13 -25.09 -6.82
CA GLY A 273 -25.22 -26.02 -7.46
C GLY A 273 -25.95 -27.07 -8.28
N PHE A 274 -25.19 -27.80 -9.07
CA PHE A 274 -25.69 -28.96 -9.77
C PHE A 274 -24.64 -30.08 -9.78
N TYR A 275 -25.10 -31.30 -9.99
CA TYR A 275 -24.24 -32.44 -10.14
C TYR A 275 -24.49 -33.12 -11.48
N SER A 276 -23.42 -33.39 -12.23
CA SER A 276 -23.48 -34.16 -13.47
C SER A 276 -22.81 -35.53 -13.29
N PRO A 277 -23.55 -36.64 -13.31
CA PRO A 277 -23.00 -37.98 -13.07
C PRO A 277 -22.17 -38.53 -14.24
N SER A 278 -22.14 -37.85 -15.39
CA SER A 278 -21.44 -38.30 -16.59
C SER A 278 -20.97 -37.16 -17.45
N SER A 279 -19.71 -37.15 -17.80
CA SER A 279 -19.09 -36.17 -18.73
C SER A 279 -19.61 -36.26 -20.18
N ASN A 280 -20.36 -37.30 -20.54
CA ASN A 280 -20.72 -37.59 -21.94
C ASN A 280 -22.20 -37.45 -22.28
N ASN A 281 -23.04 -37.01 -21.35
CA ASN A 281 -24.46 -36.95 -21.59
C ASN A 281 -25.05 -35.61 -21.14
N SER A 282 -25.20 -34.68 -22.07
CA SER A 282 -25.76 -33.34 -21.85
C SER A 282 -27.22 -33.34 -21.34
N ASN A 283 -27.88 -34.49 -21.27
CA ASN A 283 -29.26 -34.62 -20.85
C ASN A 283 -29.47 -35.24 -19.48
N SER A 284 -28.40 -35.53 -18.72
CA SER A 284 -28.49 -36.20 -17.42
C SER A 284 -28.22 -35.27 -16.22
N TRP A 285 -28.62 -34.04 -16.28
CA TRP A 285 -28.57 -33.14 -15.14
C TRP A 285 -29.55 -33.60 -14.08
N GLN A 286 -29.04 -34.17 -12.99
CA GLN A 286 -29.86 -34.46 -11.82
C GLN A 286 -29.63 -33.39 -10.78
N GLN A 287 -30.71 -32.75 -10.36
CA GLN A 287 -30.71 -31.94 -9.14
C GLN A 287 -30.64 -32.87 -7.94
N SER A 288 -29.46 -33.21 -7.48
CA SER A 288 -29.30 -33.87 -6.19
C SER A 288 -28.63 -32.88 -5.24
N TRP A 289 -29.39 -32.38 -4.31
CA TRP A 289 -28.91 -31.51 -3.24
C TRP A 289 -28.37 -32.42 -2.12
N GLY A 290 -27.09 -32.57 -2.04
CA GLY A 290 -26.39 -33.16 -0.91
C GLY A 290 -25.46 -32.15 -0.30
N CYS A 291 -25.90 -31.45 0.72
CA CYS A 291 -25.02 -30.65 1.55
C CYS A 291 -24.54 -31.55 2.71
N LEU A 292 -23.27 -31.92 2.71
CA LEU A 292 -22.60 -32.50 3.87
C LEU A 292 -22.03 -31.35 4.69
N LEU A 293 -22.71 -31.00 5.76
CA LEU A 293 -22.18 -30.09 6.76
C LEU A 293 -21.41 -30.94 7.77
N TYR A 294 -20.09 -30.87 7.76
CA TYR A 294 -19.26 -31.34 8.86
C TYR A 294 -19.19 -30.24 9.91
N THR A 295 -19.97 -30.39 10.98
CA THR A 295 -19.64 -29.70 12.22
C THR A 295 -18.62 -30.56 12.94
N SER A 296 -17.40 -30.07 13.14
CA SER A 296 -16.53 -30.68 14.14
C SER A 296 -17.15 -30.38 15.50
N ASP A 297 -17.98 -31.32 15.98
CA ASP A 297 -18.44 -31.26 17.32
C ASP A 297 -17.29 -31.64 18.24
N ALA A 298 -16.64 -30.63 18.79
CA ALA A 298 -15.67 -30.76 19.86
C ALA A 298 -16.40 -30.92 21.21
N ALA A 299 -17.44 -31.67 21.22
CA ALA A 299 -18.17 -32.03 22.45
C ALA A 299 -18.18 -33.54 22.61
N ASP A 300 -17.03 -34.15 22.70
CA ASP A 300 -16.89 -35.41 23.45
C ASP A 300 -16.32 -35.05 24.81
N ASP A 301 -17.19 -34.55 25.64
CA ASP A 301 -17.04 -34.62 27.08
C ASP A 301 -17.17 -36.08 27.53
N LYS A 302 -16.08 -36.57 28.05
CA LYS A 302 -16.13 -37.61 29.11
C LYS A 302 -15.46 -37.05 30.34
#